data_4fbf38488a95397598e81aa6f51969f8
#
_entry.id   4fbf38488a95397598e81aa6f51969f8
#
_cell.length_a   1.000
_cell.length_b   1.000
_cell.length_c   1.000
_cell.angle_alpha   90.00
_cell.angle_beta   90.00
_cell.angle_gamma   90.00
#
_symmetry.space_group_name_H-M   'P 1'
#
loop_
_entity.id
_entity.type
_entity.pdbx_description
1 polymer ?
#
loop_
_entity_poly.entity_id
_entity_poly.type
_entity_poly.pdbx_seq_one_letter_code
_entity_poly.pdbx_strand_id
1 'polypeptide(L)'
;MWISFVPPDEADGPLRASYDRQAKALGQPTELTLAGSLHPPLVDARLDLYAATERCPSSVTPHQRNLISFVTSAINRTPYCMSQVTIKLRQTGLSDEQIVALAADPSSVALDGADRAVVDYAAKLTRDPATMSEGDVAALRQAGFDDLAILDINAQCAHLNYVNRVANGLGIHTIVDPDFPAYAAIPDSPRDSSVGSS
;
A
#
# COMPACT_ATOMS: atom_id res chain seq x y z
N MET A 1 -3.81 -17.01 -0.51
CA MET A 1 -3.68 -16.68 -1.96
C MET A 1 -4.41 -17.73 -2.76
N TRP A 2 -5.16 -17.36 -3.83
CA TRP A 2 -6.06 -18.24 -4.59
C TRP A 2 -5.44 -18.84 -5.86
N ILE A 3 -4.25 -18.44 -6.25
CA ILE A 3 -3.52 -19.00 -7.39
C ILE A 3 -2.26 -19.70 -6.92
N SER A 4 -1.70 -20.58 -7.74
CA SER A 4 -0.40 -21.20 -7.51
C SER A 4 0.73 -20.17 -7.64
N PHE A 5 1.86 -20.47 -7.04
CA PHE A 5 3.09 -19.67 -7.16
C PHE A 5 4.29 -20.61 -7.18
N VAL A 6 5.42 -20.11 -7.63
CA VAL A 6 6.70 -20.83 -7.58
C VAL A 6 7.35 -20.56 -6.22
N PRO A 7 7.58 -21.59 -5.39
CA PRO A 7 8.26 -21.42 -4.11
C PRO A 7 9.69 -20.86 -4.28
N PRO A 8 10.24 -20.16 -3.27
CA PRO A 8 11.59 -19.59 -3.38
C PRO A 8 12.69 -20.60 -3.64
N ASP A 9 12.57 -21.81 -3.13
CA ASP A 9 13.54 -22.91 -3.32
C ASP A 9 13.44 -23.55 -4.72
N GLU A 10 12.32 -23.40 -5.40
CA GLU A 10 12.10 -23.88 -6.78
C GLU A 10 12.37 -22.80 -7.84
N ALA A 11 12.57 -21.53 -7.43
CA ALA A 11 12.80 -20.44 -8.34
C ALA A 11 14.17 -20.51 -9.01
N ASP A 12 14.24 -20.25 -10.32
CA ASP A 12 15.45 -20.16 -11.11
C ASP A 12 15.51 -18.88 -11.96
N GLY A 13 16.64 -18.69 -12.67
CA GLY A 13 16.83 -17.62 -13.64
C GLY A 13 16.37 -16.24 -13.15
N PRO A 14 15.60 -15.49 -13.97
CA PRO A 14 15.11 -14.15 -13.63
C PRO A 14 14.24 -14.11 -12.37
N LEU A 15 13.42 -15.15 -12.13
CA LEU A 15 12.57 -15.20 -10.94
C LEU A 15 13.40 -15.29 -9.67
N ARG A 16 14.42 -16.14 -9.67
CA ARG A 16 15.36 -16.24 -8.54
C ARG A 16 16.02 -14.89 -8.24
N ALA A 17 16.48 -14.19 -9.28
CA ALA A 17 17.10 -12.88 -9.12
C ALA A 17 16.14 -11.86 -8.49
N SER A 18 14.86 -11.86 -8.90
CA SER A 18 13.83 -10.99 -8.32
C SER A 18 13.55 -11.31 -6.86
N TYR A 19 13.50 -12.61 -6.51
CA TYR A 19 13.32 -13.05 -5.12
C TYR A 19 14.49 -12.64 -4.25
N ASP A 20 15.72 -12.88 -4.71
CA ASP A 20 16.95 -12.51 -3.99
C ASP A 20 17.05 -10.98 -3.82
N ARG A 21 16.64 -10.20 -4.83
CA ARG A 21 16.57 -8.73 -4.74
C ARG A 21 15.65 -8.28 -3.61
N GLN A 22 14.48 -8.87 -3.46
CA GLN A 22 13.55 -8.52 -2.39
C GLN A 22 13.99 -9.07 -1.04
N ALA A 23 14.49 -10.30 -0.99
CA ALA A 23 15.00 -10.94 0.23
C ALA A 23 16.15 -10.14 0.85
N LYS A 24 16.99 -9.48 0.03
CA LYS A 24 18.06 -8.59 0.51
C LYS A 24 17.55 -7.45 1.37
N ALA A 25 16.34 -6.94 1.09
CA ALA A 25 15.74 -5.82 1.81
C ALA A 25 14.83 -6.27 2.96
N LEU A 26 14.15 -7.41 2.82
CA LEU A 26 13.06 -7.83 3.71
C LEU A 26 13.28 -9.22 4.35
N GLY A 27 14.40 -9.87 4.07
CA GLY A 27 14.72 -11.24 4.54
C GLY A 27 14.09 -12.35 3.69
N GLN A 28 12.97 -12.10 3.04
CA GLN A 28 12.27 -13.05 2.18
C GLN A 28 11.39 -12.33 1.15
N PRO A 29 10.98 -13.00 0.05
CA PRO A 29 9.96 -12.47 -0.86
C PRO A 29 8.62 -12.32 -0.15
N THR A 30 7.91 -11.21 -0.42
CA THR A 30 6.56 -11.01 0.09
C THR A 30 5.55 -11.86 -0.68
N GLU A 31 4.36 -12.12 -0.08
CA GLU A 31 3.28 -12.82 -0.79
C GLU A 31 2.89 -12.14 -2.11
N LEU A 32 2.94 -10.81 -2.16
CA LEU A 32 2.69 -10.04 -3.38
C LEU A 32 3.71 -10.38 -4.49
N THR A 33 4.95 -10.67 -4.12
CA THR A 33 6.01 -11.08 -5.05
C THR A 33 5.81 -12.53 -5.47
N LEU A 34 5.47 -13.42 -4.53
CA LEU A 34 5.12 -14.81 -4.81
C LEU A 34 3.91 -14.88 -5.77
N ALA A 35 2.88 -14.06 -5.58
CA ALA A 35 1.70 -14.01 -6.44
C ALA A 35 2.01 -13.71 -7.92
N GLY A 36 3.08 -12.95 -8.19
CA GLY A 36 3.52 -12.65 -9.55
C GLY A 36 4.46 -13.67 -10.17
N SER A 37 4.86 -14.71 -9.45
CA SER A 37 5.94 -15.63 -9.82
C SER A 37 5.75 -16.38 -11.13
N LEU A 38 4.49 -16.59 -11.53
CA LEU A 38 4.16 -17.23 -12.82
C LEU A 38 4.55 -16.36 -14.03
N HIS A 39 4.84 -15.07 -13.81
CA HIS A 39 5.27 -14.14 -14.85
C HIS A 39 6.42 -13.25 -14.34
N PRO A 40 7.66 -13.75 -14.32
CA PRO A 40 8.81 -13.05 -13.76
C PRO A 40 9.02 -11.61 -14.24
N PRO A 41 8.77 -11.25 -15.53
CA PRO A 41 8.86 -9.87 -15.99
C PRO A 41 7.90 -8.92 -15.27
N LEU A 42 6.71 -9.40 -14.85
CA LEU A 42 5.77 -8.60 -14.07
C LEU A 42 6.26 -8.35 -12.65
N VAL A 43 6.94 -9.34 -12.05
CA VAL A 43 7.58 -9.17 -10.73
C VAL A 43 8.65 -8.09 -10.79
N ASP A 44 9.54 -8.16 -11.78
CA ASP A 44 10.61 -7.17 -11.95
C ASP A 44 10.06 -5.76 -12.18
N ALA A 45 9.14 -5.61 -13.13
CA ALA A 45 8.53 -4.30 -13.42
C ALA A 45 7.85 -3.70 -12.17
N ARG A 46 7.17 -4.51 -11.37
CA ARG A 46 6.55 -4.07 -10.12
C ARG A 46 7.60 -3.67 -9.08
N LEU A 47 8.67 -4.43 -8.93
CA LEU A 47 9.76 -4.10 -8.00
C LEU A 47 10.49 -2.82 -8.43
N ASP A 48 10.63 -2.59 -9.73
CA ASP A 48 11.20 -1.35 -10.27
C ASP A 48 10.29 -0.15 -10.02
N LEU A 49 8.98 -0.29 -10.27
CA LEU A 49 8.01 0.76 -9.98
C LEU A 49 7.99 1.09 -8.48
N TYR A 50 7.96 0.07 -7.61
CA TYR A 50 8.06 0.26 -6.17
C TYR A 50 9.32 1.03 -5.78
N ALA A 51 10.48 0.62 -6.31
CA ALA A 51 11.73 1.30 -6.02
C ALA A 51 11.75 2.75 -6.52
N ALA A 52 11.15 3.02 -7.67
CA ALA A 52 11.06 4.37 -8.23
C ALA A 52 10.16 5.28 -7.40
N THR A 53 9.01 4.80 -6.93
CA THR A 53 8.09 5.57 -6.08
C THR A 53 8.67 5.81 -4.68
N GLU A 54 9.24 4.78 -4.02
CA GLU A 54 9.80 4.90 -2.67
C GLU A 54 11.09 5.75 -2.60
N ARG A 55 11.79 5.91 -3.72
CA ARG A 55 13.09 6.60 -3.80
C ARG A 55 13.04 7.89 -4.62
N CYS A 56 11.86 8.38 -4.95
CA CYS A 56 11.73 9.65 -5.64
C CYS A 56 12.40 10.75 -4.80
N PRO A 57 13.31 11.54 -5.38
CA PRO A 57 14.05 12.59 -4.65
C PRO A 57 13.19 13.87 -4.50
N SER A 58 11.94 13.71 -4.08
CA SER A 58 11.00 14.80 -3.83
C SER A 58 11.04 15.25 -2.36
N SER A 59 10.30 16.29 -2.04
CA SER A 59 10.10 16.77 -0.68
C SER A 59 9.10 15.96 0.15
N VAL A 60 8.44 14.93 -0.46
CA VAL A 60 7.48 14.06 0.24
C VAL A 60 8.22 13.21 1.28
N THR A 61 7.85 13.38 2.53
CA THR A 61 8.48 12.68 3.64
C THR A 61 8.09 11.19 3.70
N PRO A 62 8.90 10.32 4.34
CA PRO A 62 8.51 8.93 4.59
C PRO A 62 7.18 8.82 5.36
N HIS A 63 6.88 9.75 6.27
CA HIS A 63 5.62 9.83 6.98
C HIS A 63 4.45 10.03 6.02
N GLN A 64 4.55 11.03 5.13
CA GLN A 64 3.52 11.32 4.13
C GLN A 64 3.29 10.16 3.16
N ARG A 65 4.36 9.48 2.70
CA ARG A 65 4.24 8.26 1.88
C ARG A 65 3.46 7.16 2.61
N ASN A 66 3.71 7.01 3.92
CA ASN A 66 2.97 6.05 4.74
C ASN A 66 1.50 6.46 4.92
N LEU A 67 1.20 7.73 5.11
CA LEU A 67 -0.18 8.24 5.15
C LEU A 67 -0.92 7.95 3.85
N ILE A 68 -0.34 8.29 2.69
CA ILE A 68 -0.89 8.00 1.36
C ILE A 68 -1.17 6.50 1.22
N SER A 69 -0.18 5.67 1.56
CA SER A 69 -0.26 4.22 1.43
C SER A 69 -1.33 3.61 2.33
N PHE A 70 -1.44 4.08 3.57
CA PHE A 70 -2.42 3.61 4.52
C PHE A 70 -3.84 4.00 4.12
N VAL A 71 -4.08 5.28 3.81
CA VAL A 71 -5.41 5.79 3.41
C VAL A 71 -5.90 5.11 2.14
N THR A 72 -5.04 4.98 1.13
CA THR A 72 -5.36 4.25 -0.11
C THR A 72 -5.77 2.81 0.19
N SER A 73 -5.02 2.12 1.07
CA SER A 73 -5.28 0.72 1.41
C SER A 73 -6.53 0.56 2.28
N ALA A 74 -6.82 1.50 3.17
CA ALA A 74 -8.03 1.51 3.99
C ALA A 74 -9.29 1.70 3.12
N ILE A 75 -9.27 2.65 2.20
CA ILE A 75 -10.38 2.90 1.26
C ILE A 75 -10.62 1.69 0.36
N ASN A 76 -9.55 1.04 -0.14
CA ASN A 76 -9.63 -0.18 -0.94
C ASN A 76 -9.90 -1.44 -0.10
N ARG A 77 -10.00 -1.32 1.22
CA ARG A 77 -10.25 -2.43 2.15
C ARG A 77 -9.24 -3.57 1.96
N THR A 78 -7.95 -3.24 2.02
CA THR A 78 -6.85 -4.19 1.82
C THR A 78 -6.05 -4.38 3.11
N PRO A 79 -6.49 -5.26 4.03
CA PRO A 79 -5.86 -5.45 5.35
C PRO A 79 -4.39 -5.85 5.24
N TYR A 80 -4.04 -6.65 4.24
CA TYR A 80 -2.65 -7.02 3.94
C TYR A 80 -1.74 -5.78 3.86
N CYS A 81 -2.10 -4.81 3.00
CA CYS A 81 -1.30 -3.60 2.85
C CYS A 81 -1.39 -2.67 4.06
N MET A 82 -2.59 -2.53 4.66
CA MET A 82 -2.76 -1.71 5.86
C MET A 82 -1.83 -2.17 6.99
N SER A 83 -1.76 -3.48 7.25
CA SER A 83 -0.97 -4.04 8.35
C SER A 83 0.52 -3.75 8.21
N GLN A 84 1.05 -3.79 6.99
CA GLN A 84 2.45 -3.47 6.74
C GLN A 84 2.76 -1.99 7.00
N VAL A 85 1.82 -1.10 6.67
CA VAL A 85 2.00 0.35 6.82
C VAL A 85 1.72 0.81 8.25
N THR A 86 0.83 0.16 8.99
CA THR A 86 0.54 0.46 10.39
C THR A 86 1.81 0.50 11.25
N ILE A 87 2.71 -0.47 11.07
CA ILE A 87 3.98 -0.52 11.80
C ILE A 87 4.80 0.76 11.53
N LYS A 88 4.84 1.21 10.29
CA LYS A 88 5.60 2.41 9.88
C LYS A 88 4.96 3.70 10.40
N LEU A 89 3.63 3.77 10.43
CA LEU A 89 2.91 4.93 10.98
C LEU A 89 3.16 5.07 12.49
N ARG A 90 3.14 3.98 13.24
CA ARG A 90 3.52 3.96 14.66
C ARG A 90 4.95 4.48 14.86
N GLN A 91 5.89 4.05 14.04
CA GLN A 91 7.29 4.49 14.09
C GLN A 91 7.46 5.99 13.77
N THR A 92 6.54 6.58 13.01
CA THR A 92 6.55 8.01 12.68
C THR A 92 5.66 8.86 13.59
N GLY A 93 5.10 8.27 14.66
CA GLY A 93 4.49 8.99 15.77
C GLY A 93 2.97 9.01 15.80
N LEU A 94 2.25 8.32 14.89
CA LEU A 94 0.80 8.18 15.03
C LEU A 94 0.44 7.19 16.15
N SER A 95 -0.53 7.57 16.98
CA SER A 95 -1.09 6.66 17.97
C SER A 95 -2.04 5.65 17.31
N ASP A 96 -2.30 4.55 18.01
CA ASP A 96 -3.24 3.52 17.52
C ASP A 96 -4.66 4.09 17.32
N GLU A 97 -5.09 5.00 18.20
CA GLU A 97 -6.39 5.67 18.07
C GLU A 97 -6.45 6.53 16.81
N GLN A 98 -5.36 7.25 16.47
CA GLN A 98 -5.27 8.03 15.24
C GLN A 98 -5.30 7.13 14.00
N ILE A 99 -4.60 5.99 14.02
CA ILE A 99 -4.58 5.03 12.90
C ILE A 99 -5.96 4.40 12.71
N VAL A 100 -6.65 4.03 13.78
CA VAL A 100 -8.03 3.51 13.73
C VAL A 100 -8.98 4.57 13.16
N ALA A 101 -8.89 5.81 13.64
CA ALA A 101 -9.70 6.92 13.14
C ALA A 101 -9.43 7.19 11.65
N LEU A 102 -8.14 7.20 11.23
CA LEU A 102 -7.72 7.38 9.84
C LEU A 102 -8.27 6.28 8.92
N ALA A 103 -8.36 5.04 9.41
CA ALA A 103 -8.95 3.94 8.67
C ALA A 103 -10.47 4.08 8.51
N ALA A 104 -11.16 4.55 9.54
CA ALA A 104 -12.61 4.72 9.55
C ALA A 104 -13.04 5.92 8.70
N ASP A 105 -12.41 7.07 8.92
CA ASP A 105 -12.63 8.30 8.17
C ASP A 105 -11.36 9.15 8.14
N PRO A 106 -10.68 9.21 6.98
CA PRO A 106 -9.46 10.01 6.82
C PRO A 106 -9.63 11.50 7.18
N SER A 107 -10.84 12.05 7.10
CA SER A 107 -11.12 13.45 7.42
C SER A 107 -11.20 13.74 8.92
N SER A 108 -11.40 12.72 9.76
CA SER A 108 -11.64 12.85 11.20
C SER A 108 -10.36 13.10 12.02
N VAL A 109 -9.19 12.80 11.47
CA VAL A 109 -7.90 12.90 12.19
C VAL A 109 -7.32 14.30 12.06
N ALA A 110 -6.89 14.89 13.17
CA ALA A 110 -6.16 16.15 13.15
C ALA A 110 -4.75 15.90 12.60
N LEU A 111 -4.48 16.43 11.42
CA LEU A 111 -3.20 16.41 10.72
C LEU A 111 -2.74 17.84 10.46
N ASP A 112 -1.43 18.07 10.30
CA ASP A 112 -0.94 19.36 9.84
C ASP A 112 -1.37 19.65 8.38
N GLY A 113 -1.10 20.88 7.89
CA GLY A 113 -1.59 21.30 6.58
C GLY A 113 -1.06 20.46 5.42
N ALA A 114 0.21 20.07 5.45
CA ALA A 114 0.84 19.27 4.40
C ALA A 114 0.35 17.81 4.45
N ASP A 115 0.30 17.21 5.64
CA ASP A 115 -0.19 15.85 5.84
C ASP A 115 -1.70 15.74 5.49
N ARG A 116 -2.48 16.77 5.86
CA ARG A 116 -3.89 16.86 5.47
C ARG A 116 -4.06 16.86 3.95
N ALA A 117 -3.28 17.69 3.25
CA ALA A 117 -3.36 17.81 1.80
C ALA A 117 -3.05 16.48 1.07
N VAL A 118 -2.02 15.74 1.51
CA VAL A 118 -1.68 14.44 0.88
C VAL A 118 -2.75 13.38 1.18
N VAL A 119 -3.34 13.38 2.37
CA VAL A 119 -4.40 12.46 2.75
C VAL A 119 -5.67 12.73 1.95
N ASP A 120 -6.08 13.99 1.83
CA ASP A 120 -7.28 14.38 1.08
C ASP A 120 -7.14 14.06 -0.41
N TYR A 121 -5.96 14.36 -0.99
CA TYR A 121 -5.64 14.03 -2.38
C TYR A 121 -5.71 12.51 -2.62
N ALA A 122 -5.02 11.72 -1.79
CA ALA A 122 -5.00 10.27 -1.92
C ALA A 122 -6.39 9.64 -1.72
N ALA A 123 -7.17 10.16 -0.76
CA ALA A 123 -8.52 9.69 -0.50
C ALA A 123 -9.44 9.94 -1.70
N LYS A 124 -9.41 11.14 -2.29
CA LYS A 124 -10.22 11.49 -3.47
C LYS A 124 -9.78 10.69 -4.69
N LEU A 125 -8.47 10.66 -4.99
CA LEU A 125 -7.95 9.89 -6.13
C LEU A 125 -8.29 8.40 -6.05
N THR A 126 -8.37 7.85 -4.85
CA THR A 126 -8.71 6.44 -4.65
C THR A 126 -10.21 6.17 -4.79
N ARG A 127 -11.07 7.05 -4.23
CA ARG A 127 -12.53 6.86 -4.23
C ARG A 127 -13.16 7.15 -5.59
N ASP A 128 -12.75 8.25 -6.20
CA ASP A 128 -13.37 8.76 -7.43
C ASP A 128 -12.35 9.49 -8.33
N PRO A 129 -11.47 8.73 -9.00
CA PRO A 129 -10.41 9.30 -9.83
C PRO A 129 -10.93 10.15 -10.99
N ALA A 130 -12.18 9.91 -11.44
CA ALA A 130 -12.78 10.68 -12.54
C ALA A 130 -13.14 12.11 -12.15
N THR A 131 -13.25 12.42 -10.86
CA THR A 131 -13.57 13.76 -10.35
C THR A 131 -12.34 14.60 -10.00
N MET A 132 -11.13 14.06 -10.18
CA MET A 132 -9.91 14.83 -9.96
C MET A 132 -9.85 16.04 -10.89
N SER A 133 -9.37 17.16 -10.35
CA SER A 133 -9.37 18.46 -11.02
C SER A 133 -8.06 19.20 -10.79
N GLU A 134 -7.83 20.28 -11.53
CA GLU A 134 -6.71 21.19 -11.29
C GLU A 134 -6.74 21.78 -9.87
N GLY A 135 -7.93 21.94 -9.27
CA GLY A 135 -8.10 22.41 -7.90
C GLY A 135 -7.47 21.48 -6.86
N ASP A 136 -7.47 20.16 -7.09
CA ASP A 136 -6.85 19.18 -6.20
C ASP A 136 -5.31 19.31 -6.23
N VAL A 137 -4.77 19.56 -7.41
CA VAL A 137 -3.32 19.84 -7.59
C VAL A 137 -2.95 21.20 -6.98
N ALA A 138 -3.81 22.22 -7.14
CA ALA A 138 -3.59 23.54 -6.55
C ALA A 138 -3.58 23.48 -5.01
N ALA A 139 -4.39 22.61 -4.40
CA ALA A 139 -4.38 22.42 -2.95
C ALA A 139 -3.03 21.85 -2.46
N LEU A 140 -2.44 20.90 -3.18
CA LEU A 140 -1.08 20.40 -2.87
C LEU A 140 -0.02 21.50 -3.02
N ARG A 141 -0.11 22.36 -4.06
CA ARG A 141 0.79 23.50 -4.21
C ARG A 141 0.67 24.51 -3.05
N GLN A 142 -0.55 24.78 -2.61
CA GLN A 142 -0.80 25.64 -1.45
C GLN A 142 -0.24 25.07 -0.15
N ALA A 143 -0.18 23.74 -0.03
CA ALA A 143 0.45 23.04 1.07
C ALA A 143 2.00 23.00 0.96
N GLY A 144 2.60 23.58 -0.09
CA GLY A 144 4.03 23.73 -0.27
C GLY A 144 4.71 22.67 -1.14
N PHE A 145 3.96 21.81 -1.82
CA PHE A 145 4.53 20.80 -2.71
C PHE A 145 4.80 21.37 -4.10
N ASP A 146 6.00 21.11 -4.62
CA ASP A 146 6.37 21.39 -6.02
C ASP A 146 5.85 20.30 -6.98
N ASP A 147 6.04 20.48 -8.28
CA ASP A 147 5.53 19.56 -9.29
C ASP A 147 6.15 18.15 -9.19
N LEU A 148 7.40 18.03 -8.73
CA LEU A 148 8.03 16.73 -8.49
C LEU A 148 7.37 16.01 -7.30
N ALA A 149 7.10 16.72 -6.22
CA ALA A 149 6.42 16.18 -5.06
C ALA A 149 4.96 15.78 -5.39
N ILE A 150 4.27 16.59 -6.18
CA ILE A 150 2.91 16.29 -6.65
C ILE A 150 2.88 15.03 -7.53
N LEU A 151 3.82 14.90 -8.46
CA LEU A 151 3.99 13.68 -9.26
C LEU A 151 4.23 12.47 -8.37
N ASP A 152 5.08 12.60 -7.36
CA ASP A 152 5.41 11.54 -6.42
C ASP A 152 4.21 11.13 -5.55
N ILE A 153 3.44 12.09 -5.01
CA ILE A 153 2.18 11.84 -4.28
C ILE A 153 1.20 11.05 -5.15
N ASN A 154 1.02 11.49 -6.39
CA ASN A 154 0.15 10.81 -7.35
C ASN A 154 0.64 9.39 -7.65
N ALA A 155 1.93 9.23 -7.96
CA ALA A 155 2.53 7.94 -8.28
C ALA A 155 2.44 6.96 -7.10
N GLN A 156 2.69 7.41 -5.88
CA GLN A 156 2.56 6.60 -4.67
C GLN A 156 1.12 6.10 -4.49
N CYS A 157 0.13 6.99 -4.61
CA CYS A 157 -1.28 6.62 -4.52
C CYS A 157 -1.70 5.64 -5.64
N ALA A 158 -1.31 5.91 -6.88
CA ALA A 158 -1.62 5.04 -8.03
C ALA A 158 -0.98 3.66 -7.90
N HIS A 159 0.29 3.60 -7.44
CA HIS A 159 0.98 2.34 -7.16
C HIS A 159 0.21 1.53 -6.10
N LEU A 160 -0.16 2.13 -4.98
CA LEU A 160 -0.92 1.43 -3.94
C LEU A 160 -2.29 0.97 -4.43
N ASN A 161 -2.97 1.74 -5.28
CA ASN A 161 -4.20 1.31 -5.92
C ASN A 161 -4.01 0.06 -6.79
N TYR A 162 -2.89 -0.03 -7.54
CA TYR A 162 -2.51 -1.24 -8.27
C TYR A 162 -2.26 -2.41 -7.31
N VAL A 163 -1.40 -2.22 -6.30
CA VAL A 163 -1.04 -3.26 -5.33
C VAL A 163 -2.25 -3.80 -4.58
N ASN A 164 -3.14 -2.92 -4.13
CA ASN A 164 -4.35 -3.31 -3.42
C ASN A 164 -5.28 -4.17 -4.29
N ARG A 165 -5.42 -3.83 -5.59
CA ARG A 165 -6.24 -4.63 -6.52
C ARG A 165 -5.63 -6.00 -6.78
N VAL A 166 -4.30 -6.09 -6.90
CA VAL A 166 -3.61 -7.38 -7.02
C VAL A 166 -3.81 -8.22 -5.75
N ALA A 167 -3.60 -7.61 -4.56
CA ALA A 167 -3.76 -8.31 -3.30
C ALA A 167 -5.18 -8.83 -3.10
N ASN A 168 -6.18 -7.97 -3.24
CA ASN A 168 -7.58 -8.34 -3.09
C ASN A 168 -8.05 -9.34 -4.17
N GLY A 169 -7.63 -9.12 -5.43
CA GLY A 169 -8.04 -9.95 -6.57
C GLY A 169 -7.43 -11.35 -6.57
N LEU A 170 -6.30 -11.56 -5.89
CA LEU A 170 -5.63 -12.85 -5.80
C LEU A 170 -5.69 -13.48 -4.40
N GLY A 171 -6.44 -12.89 -3.48
CA GLY A 171 -6.62 -13.43 -2.14
C GLY A 171 -5.35 -13.45 -1.30
N ILE A 172 -4.61 -12.34 -1.30
CA ILE A 172 -3.45 -12.17 -0.41
C ILE A 172 -3.96 -11.60 0.90
N HIS A 173 -3.87 -12.38 1.98
CA HIS A 173 -4.55 -12.09 3.25
C HIS A 173 -3.67 -12.12 4.49
N THR A 174 -2.36 -12.36 4.38
CA THR A 174 -1.48 -12.35 5.56
C THR A 174 -1.47 -10.97 6.20
N ILE A 175 -1.96 -10.90 7.42
CA ILE A 175 -2.08 -9.66 8.20
C ILE A 175 -1.09 -9.73 9.35
N VAL A 176 -0.27 -8.69 9.50
CA VAL A 176 0.53 -8.50 10.69
C VAL A 176 -0.36 -7.86 11.76
N ASP A 177 -0.39 -8.41 12.98
CA ASP A 177 -1.24 -7.94 14.06
C ASP A 177 -2.75 -7.99 13.68
N PRO A 178 -3.33 -9.19 13.43
CA PRO A 178 -4.67 -9.34 12.87
C PRO A 178 -5.79 -8.83 13.80
N ASP A 179 -5.53 -8.69 15.09
CA ASP A 179 -6.50 -8.21 16.07
C ASP A 179 -6.54 -6.68 16.19
N PHE A 180 -5.71 -5.96 15.40
CA PHE A 180 -5.71 -4.51 15.45
C PHE A 180 -7.03 -3.92 14.92
N PRO A 181 -7.72 -3.05 15.71
CA PRO A 181 -9.09 -2.61 15.43
C PRO A 181 -9.29 -1.93 14.07
N ALA A 182 -8.25 -1.32 13.49
CA ALA A 182 -8.33 -0.70 12.17
C ALA A 182 -8.71 -1.68 11.05
N TYR A 183 -8.54 -2.99 11.25
CA TYR A 183 -8.86 -4.03 10.26
C TYR A 183 -10.24 -4.65 10.47
N ALA A 184 -10.86 -4.46 11.65
CA ALA A 184 -12.14 -5.05 12.02
C ALA A 184 -13.34 -4.49 11.20
N ALA A 185 -13.22 -3.27 10.66
CA ALA A 185 -14.25 -2.64 9.83
C ALA A 185 -14.28 -3.19 8.39
N ILE A 186 -13.37 -4.08 8.04
CA ILE A 186 -13.30 -4.70 6.73
C ILE A 186 -14.17 -5.96 6.77
N PRO A 187 -15.24 -6.07 5.95
CA PRO A 187 -16.06 -7.27 5.92
C PRO A 187 -15.16 -8.49 5.74
N ASP A 188 -15.43 -9.54 6.51
CA ASP A 188 -14.71 -10.80 6.39
C ASP A 188 -14.57 -11.17 4.91
N SER A 189 -13.36 -11.19 4.41
CA SER A 189 -13.03 -11.99 3.24
C SER A 189 -13.45 -13.42 3.59
N PRO A 190 -14.11 -14.18 2.72
CA PRO A 190 -14.56 -15.53 3.07
C PRO A 190 -13.36 -16.29 3.63
N ARG A 191 -13.36 -16.48 4.94
CA ARG A 191 -12.37 -17.33 5.60
C ARG A 191 -12.60 -18.70 5.00
N ASP A 192 -11.57 -19.28 4.48
CA ASP A 192 -11.59 -20.64 3.94
C ASP A 192 -12.10 -21.59 5.04
N SER A 193 -13.40 -21.89 4.99
CA SER A 193 -14.02 -22.91 5.84
C SER A 193 -13.72 -24.33 5.34
N SER A 194 -12.69 -24.52 4.50
CA SER A 194 -12.34 -25.77 3.85
C SER A 194 -10.95 -26.33 4.21
N VAL A 195 -10.44 -26.05 5.41
CA VAL A 195 -9.36 -26.88 5.99
C VAL A 195 -9.91 -27.57 7.22
N GLY A 196 -10.75 -28.55 6.99
CA GLY A 196 -11.34 -29.41 7.99
C GLY A 196 -11.58 -30.80 7.42
N SER A 197 -10.71 -31.72 7.77
CA SER A 197 -10.90 -33.20 7.75
C SER A 197 -11.08 -33.91 6.41
N SER A 198 -10.03 -34.50 5.90
CA SER A 198 -10.01 -35.94 5.55
C SER A 198 -8.58 -36.45 5.63
#